data_34f2031af382f0427c3a7bb001133847
#
_entry.id   34f2031af382f0427c3a7bb001133847
#
_cell.length_a   1.000
_cell.length_b   1.000
_cell.length_c   1.000
_cell.angle_alpha   90.00
_cell.angle_beta   90.00
_cell.angle_gamma   90.00
#
_symmetry.space_group_name_H-M   'P 1'
#
loop_
_entity.id
_entity.type
_entity.pdbx_description
1 polymer ?
#
loop_
_entity_poly.entity_id
_entity_poly.type
_entity_poly.pdbx_seq_one_letter_code
_entity_poly.pdbx_strand_id
1 'polypeptide(L)'
;MNFTLNIRNVALFFTIVFSGFYLTRVLSLSPVYITFLIGSIVIVGYGIFNFSSIHISKASVIFLLYIVYILTTQPFLNPDFNTLINVLFSLFYFIIVINISLYSNNKILIRYSKYFIWFTIVLLAIESIWRITHPVFVIEGTNKDYRDTEGMLFYAYKFSSIMFKDSNFVGTYGLVAFFYYYYLKKNRYVKSNIPLIILFLLILLTLSRSAIITVPFTIFILYFLTLKIRLYHILIGVFILILIFIIVLPQIANDGSFLSKFNILELTWLHLQKCSLFEFFLGVGFGNTFKHIGIGAHNLFVTHLIESGVIGLLFFLSVNFSLIKHTRKNSLFLTIPLFISGMSLAGHAISFYYACLALIYVIQRNERKNISINSHL
;
A
#
# COMPACT_ATOMS: atom_id res chain seq x y z
N MET A 1 15.68 -34.72 -2.11
CA MET A 1 14.65 -33.72 -1.98
C MET A 1 15.15 -32.66 -1.02
N ASN A 2 15.82 -31.61 -1.22
CA ASN A 2 15.44 -30.80 -0.24
C ASN A 2 16.24 -29.62 0.27
N PHE A 3 17.46 -29.46 -0.16
CA PHE A 3 18.20 -28.24 0.17
C PHE A 3 17.62 -27.02 -0.57
N THR A 4 17.31 -27.17 -1.84
CA THR A 4 16.71 -26.12 -2.70
C THR A 4 15.32 -25.67 -2.24
N LEU A 5 14.45 -26.63 -1.83
CA LEU A 5 13.13 -26.30 -1.26
C LEU A 5 13.25 -25.56 0.07
N ASN A 6 14.29 -25.83 0.84
CA ASN A 6 14.51 -25.18 2.14
C ASN A 6 14.97 -23.73 1.97
N ILE A 7 15.93 -23.44 1.08
CA ILE A 7 16.39 -22.07 0.77
C ILE A 7 15.24 -21.21 0.25
N ARG A 8 14.44 -21.76 -0.66
CA ARG A 8 13.29 -21.03 -1.23
C ARG A 8 12.25 -20.70 -0.17
N ASN A 9 11.93 -21.62 0.73
CA ASN A 9 10.99 -21.37 1.81
C ASN A 9 11.54 -20.35 2.81
N VAL A 10 12.83 -20.36 3.10
CA VAL A 10 13.50 -19.37 3.96
C VAL A 10 13.45 -17.99 3.30
N ALA A 11 13.81 -17.88 2.02
CA ALA A 11 13.71 -16.63 1.28
C ALA A 11 12.27 -16.10 1.24
N LEU A 12 11.29 -16.98 1.00
CA LEU A 12 9.88 -16.64 1.01
C LEU A 12 9.43 -16.11 2.37
N PHE A 13 9.86 -16.75 3.46
CA PHE A 13 9.59 -16.28 4.82
C PHE A 13 10.08 -14.85 5.01
N PHE A 14 11.37 -14.58 4.76
CA PHE A 14 11.96 -13.26 4.94
C PHE A 14 11.28 -12.22 4.04
N THR A 15 11.07 -12.54 2.77
CA THR A 15 10.45 -11.61 1.80
C THR A 15 9.02 -11.26 2.19
N ILE A 16 8.22 -12.18 2.73
CA ILE A 16 6.84 -11.90 3.14
C ILE A 16 6.82 -11.19 4.49
N VAL A 17 7.47 -11.76 5.51
CA VAL A 17 7.32 -11.29 6.90
C VAL A 17 7.86 -9.86 7.04
N PHE A 18 8.97 -9.54 6.37
CA PHE A 18 9.61 -8.24 6.47
C PHE A 18 9.30 -7.29 5.29
N SER A 19 8.28 -7.60 4.50
CA SER A 19 7.88 -6.76 3.35
C SER A 19 7.52 -5.32 3.69
N GLY A 20 7.15 -5.03 4.94
CA GLY A 20 6.86 -3.70 5.46
C GLY A 20 7.84 -3.22 6.54
N PHE A 21 8.98 -3.87 6.69
CA PHE A 21 9.95 -3.53 7.74
C PHE A 21 10.82 -2.35 7.32
N TYR A 22 10.22 -1.17 7.30
CA TYR A 22 10.88 0.11 7.11
C TYR A 22 11.34 0.67 8.45
N LEU A 23 12.58 1.14 8.54
CA LEU A 23 13.15 1.85 9.68
C LEU A 23 13.97 3.05 9.17
N THR A 24 13.35 3.89 8.34
CA THR A 24 14.04 4.94 7.57
C THR A 24 14.67 6.03 8.42
N ARG A 25 14.25 6.20 9.68
CA ARG A 25 14.84 7.18 10.62
C ARG A 25 15.93 6.61 11.50
N VAL A 26 16.02 5.30 11.62
CA VAL A 26 16.98 4.63 12.54
C VAL A 26 18.13 4.02 11.76
N LEU A 27 17.83 3.48 10.58
CA LEU A 27 18.81 2.78 9.74
C LEU A 27 18.94 3.47 8.39
N SER A 28 20.17 3.64 7.92
CA SER A 28 20.45 4.13 6.57
C SER A 28 19.93 3.19 5.49
N LEU A 29 19.93 1.88 5.75
CA LEU A 29 19.33 0.85 4.90
C LEU A 29 18.27 0.09 5.68
N SER A 30 17.01 0.27 5.33
CA SER A 30 15.91 -0.44 5.98
C SER A 30 15.93 -1.93 5.67
N PRO A 31 15.55 -2.80 6.64
CA PRO A 31 15.58 -4.27 6.48
C PRO A 31 14.77 -4.79 5.29
N VAL A 32 13.74 -4.09 4.86
CA VAL A 32 12.93 -4.44 3.69
C VAL A 32 13.78 -4.53 2.41
N TYR A 33 14.80 -3.69 2.24
CA TYR A 33 15.70 -3.75 1.08
C TYR A 33 16.60 -4.98 1.10
N ILE A 34 17.05 -5.38 2.30
CA ILE A 34 17.86 -6.58 2.47
C ILE A 34 17.05 -7.83 2.10
N THR A 35 15.80 -7.91 2.56
CA THR A 35 14.92 -9.05 2.26
C THR A 35 14.53 -9.12 0.78
N PHE A 36 14.40 -7.96 0.13
CA PHE A 36 14.25 -7.87 -1.32
C PHE A 36 15.45 -8.45 -2.06
N LEU A 37 16.66 -8.08 -1.66
CA LEU A 37 17.89 -8.59 -2.27
C LEU A 37 17.98 -10.11 -2.10
N ILE A 38 17.68 -10.66 -0.92
CA ILE A 38 17.61 -12.10 -0.68
C ILE A 38 16.63 -12.77 -1.65
N GLY A 39 15.42 -12.23 -1.77
CA GLY A 39 14.40 -12.73 -2.70
C GLY A 39 14.87 -12.68 -4.15
N SER A 40 15.49 -11.57 -4.56
CA SER A 40 16.03 -11.39 -5.93
C SER A 40 17.15 -12.36 -6.25
N ILE A 41 18.12 -12.53 -5.35
CA ILE A 41 19.23 -13.48 -5.52
C ILE A 41 18.70 -14.92 -5.69
N VAL A 42 17.70 -15.29 -4.89
CA VAL A 42 17.10 -16.63 -5.00
C VAL A 42 16.42 -16.81 -6.36
N ILE A 43 15.68 -15.84 -6.87
CA ILE A 43 15.04 -15.92 -8.19
C ILE A 43 16.09 -16.00 -9.31
N VAL A 44 17.10 -15.12 -9.27
CA VAL A 44 18.17 -15.10 -10.28
C VAL A 44 18.94 -16.41 -10.26
N GLY A 45 19.29 -16.91 -9.07
CA GLY A 45 19.95 -18.21 -8.94
C GLY A 45 19.13 -19.34 -9.54
N TYR A 46 17.82 -19.40 -9.26
CA TYR A 46 16.94 -20.40 -9.88
C TYR A 46 16.79 -20.18 -11.39
N GLY A 47 16.76 -18.92 -11.87
CA GLY A 47 16.67 -18.60 -13.28
C GLY A 47 17.91 -19.05 -14.07
N ILE A 48 19.10 -18.90 -13.49
CA ILE A 48 20.37 -19.36 -14.11
C ILE A 48 20.43 -20.88 -14.22
N PHE A 49 20.05 -21.60 -13.14
CA PHE A 49 20.14 -23.06 -13.10
C PHE A 49 18.93 -23.77 -13.73
N ASN A 50 17.77 -23.10 -13.84
CA ASN A 50 16.53 -23.66 -14.39
C ASN A 50 15.65 -22.56 -15.00
N PHE A 51 15.84 -22.25 -16.28
CA PHE A 51 15.03 -21.23 -17.01
C PHE A 51 13.53 -21.48 -16.94
N SER A 52 13.07 -22.71 -16.81
CA SER A 52 11.65 -23.07 -16.66
C SER A 52 11.06 -22.68 -15.29
N SER A 53 11.89 -22.23 -14.35
CA SER A 53 11.44 -21.88 -12.99
C SER A 53 10.92 -20.45 -12.84
N ILE A 54 11.20 -19.55 -13.80
CA ILE A 54 10.67 -18.19 -13.79
C ILE A 54 9.29 -18.20 -14.46
N HIS A 55 8.27 -17.83 -13.72
CA HIS A 55 6.90 -17.81 -14.20
C HIS A 55 6.41 -16.39 -14.42
N ILE A 56 6.17 -16.04 -15.67
CA ILE A 56 5.52 -14.79 -16.04
C ILE A 56 4.00 -15.04 -16.09
N SER A 57 3.31 -14.65 -15.04
CA SER A 57 1.86 -14.72 -15.01
C SER A 57 1.23 -13.59 -15.85
N LYS A 58 -0.03 -13.77 -16.30
CA LYS A 58 -0.76 -12.68 -16.99
C LYS A 58 -0.82 -11.39 -16.16
N ALA A 59 -0.89 -11.49 -14.84
CA ALA A 59 -0.82 -10.32 -13.97
C ALA A 59 0.58 -9.70 -13.96
N SER A 60 1.64 -10.53 -13.95
CA SER A 60 3.03 -10.04 -13.97
C SER A 60 3.39 -9.28 -15.26
N VAL A 61 2.75 -9.59 -16.39
CA VAL A 61 2.99 -8.88 -17.65
C VAL A 61 2.70 -7.38 -17.52
N ILE A 62 1.58 -7.00 -16.89
CA ILE A 62 1.22 -5.59 -16.74
C ILE A 62 2.20 -4.88 -15.78
N PHE A 63 2.67 -5.56 -14.73
CA PHE A 63 3.73 -5.02 -13.87
C PHE A 63 5.03 -4.78 -14.65
N LEU A 64 5.43 -5.75 -15.48
CA LEU A 64 6.63 -5.62 -16.30
C LEU A 64 6.50 -4.47 -17.31
N LEU A 65 5.35 -4.32 -17.97
CA LEU A 65 5.10 -3.21 -18.89
C LEU A 65 5.17 -1.86 -18.15
N TYR A 66 4.63 -1.78 -16.94
CA TYR A 66 4.72 -0.57 -16.12
C TYR A 66 6.17 -0.28 -15.70
N ILE A 67 6.94 -1.30 -15.29
CA ILE A 67 8.36 -1.16 -14.98
C ILE A 67 9.15 -0.68 -16.22
N VAL A 68 8.91 -1.28 -17.40
CA VAL A 68 9.54 -0.86 -18.67
C VAL A 68 9.21 0.60 -18.96
N TYR A 69 7.93 0.99 -18.83
CA TYR A 69 7.53 2.39 -19.00
C TYR A 69 8.32 3.32 -18.07
N ILE A 70 8.42 2.98 -16.78
CA ILE A 70 9.17 3.78 -15.81
C ILE A 70 10.65 3.86 -16.19
N LEU A 71 11.30 2.73 -16.52
CA LEU A 71 12.72 2.68 -16.87
C LEU A 71 13.05 3.43 -18.16
N THR A 72 12.10 3.51 -19.10
CA THR A 72 12.31 4.21 -20.38
C THR A 72 11.97 5.70 -20.32
N THR A 73 11.07 6.13 -19.47
CA THR A 73 10.62 7.54 -19.45
C THR A 73 11.26 8.36 -18.34
N GLN A 74 11.36 7.80 -17.13
CA GLN A 74 11.77 8.56 -15.95
C GLN A 74 13.22 9.09 -16.00
N PRO A 75 14.23 8.40 -16.56
CA PRO A 75 15.59 8.94 -16.64
C PRO A 75 15.68 10.27 -17.39
N PHE A 76 14.76 10.54 -18.33
CA PHE A 76 14.70 11.81 -19.09
C PHE A 76 14.00 12.95 -18.34
N LEU A 77 13.32 12.64 -17.22
CA LEU A 77 12.51 13.58 -16.44
C LEU A 77 13.19 14.04 -15.14
N ASN A 78 14.48 13.70 -14.94
CA ASN A 78 15.25 14.03 -13.73
C ASN A 78 14.48 13.73 -12.42
N PRO A 79 14.04 12.49 -12.19
CA PRO A 79 13.29 12.12 -11.01
C PRO A 79 14.15 12.21 -9.75
N ASP A 80 13.51 12.34 -8.58
CA ASP A 80 14.18 12.03 -7.33
C ASP A 80 14.53 10.55 -7.29
N PHE A 81 15.83 10.24 -7.18
CA PHE A 81 16.35 8.89 -7.30
C PHE A 81 15.79 7.95 -6.22
N ASN A 82 15.63 8.45 -4.99
CA ASN A 82 15.09 7.64 -3.90
C ASN A 82 13.63 7.27 -4.14
N THR A 83 12.84 8.22 -4.64
CA THR A 83 11.43 7.99 -4.98
C THR A 83 11.30 7.00 -6.13
N LEU A 84 12.08 7.16 -7.20
CA LEU A 84 12.12 6.25 -8.34
C LEU A 84 12.46 4.81 -7.91
N ILE A 85 13.51 4.63 -7.11
CA ILE A 85 13.89 3.31 -6.59
C ILE A 85 12.75 2.71 -5.76
N ASN A 86 12.10 3.48 -4.90
CA ASN A 86 11.00 2.96 -4.08
C ASN A 86 9.79 2.51 -4.90
N VAL A 87 9.47 3.20 -5.99
CA VAL A 87 8.42 2.77 -6.94
C VAL A 87 8.80 1.45 -7.60
N LEU A 88 9.98 1.39 -8.23
CA LEU A 88 10.48 0.19 -8.90
C LEU A 88 10.57 -0.99 -7.93
N PHE A 89 11.15 -0.78 -6.77
CA PHE A 89 11.26 -1.74 -5.68
C PHE A 89 9.88 -2.31 -5.29
N SER A 90 8.88 -1.44 -5.12
CA SER A 90 7.53 -1.87 -4.76
C SER A 90 6.90 -2.73 -5.85
N LEU A 91 7.06 -2.37 -7.12
CA LEU A 91 6.54 -3.14 -8.26
C LEU A 91 7.26 -4.49 -8.42
N PHE A 92 8.60 -4.50 -8.33
CA PHE A 92 9.37 -5.74 -8.39
C PHE A 92 9.04 -6.69 -7.24
N TYR A 93 8.65 -6.17 -6.08
CA TYR A 93 8.28 -6.99 -4.93
C TYR A 93 7.14 -7.95 -5.25
N PHE A 94 6.15 -7.52 -6.05
CA PHE A 94 5.08 -8.39 -6.54
C PHE A 94 5.63 -9.57 -7.36
N ILE A 95 6.53 -9.28 -8.29
CA ILE A 95 7.12 -10.29 -9.18
C ILE A 95 7.94 -11.31 -8.37
N ILE A 96 8.73 -10.81 -7.41
CA ILE A 96 9.57 -11.64 -6.53
C ILE A 96 8.69 -12.58 -5.69
N VAL A 97 7.70 -12.04 -5.01
CA VAL A 97 6.84 -12.85 -4.14
C VAL A 97 6.07 -13.89 -4.94
N ILE A 98 5.54 -13.56 -6.12
CA ILE A 98 4.89 -14.56 -6.99
C ILE A 98 5.86 -15.70 -7.29
N ASN A 99 7.04 -15.39 -7.83
CA ASN A 99 7.96 -16.41 -8.31
C ASN A 99 8.49 -17.32 -7.19
N ILE A 100 8.75 -16.77 -6.01
CA ILE A 100 9.17 -17.57 -4.86
C ILE A 100 8.00 -18.41 -4.32
N SER A 101 6.77 -17.91 -4.31
CA SER A 101 5.61 -18.56 -3.68
C SER A 101 4.91 -19.60 -4.54
N LEU A 102 5.11 -19.60 -5.87
CA LEU A 102 4.39 -20.46 -6.83
C LEU A 102 4.50 -21.95 -6.56
N TYR A 103 5.58 -22.38 -5.94
CA TYR A 103 5.82 -23.79 -5.63
C TYR A 103 5.50 -24.15 -4.16
N SER A 104 5.03 -23.17 -3.41
CA SER A 104 4.60 -23.36 -2.03
C SER A 104 3.11 -23.71 -1.97
N ASN A 105 2.75 -24.63 -1.09
CA ASN A 105 1.35 -24.95 -0.87
C ASN A 105 0.65 -23.85 -0.03
N ASN A 106 -0.68 -23.79 -0.10
CA ASN A 106 -1.45 -22.78 0.62
C ASN A 106 -1.24 -22.85 2.15
N LYS A 107 -0.96 -24.03 2.73
CA LYS A 107 -0.70 -24.15 4.17
C LYS A 107 0.54 -23.36 4.59
N ILE A 108 1.63 -23.40 3.80
CA ILE A 108 2.86 -22.63 4.03
C ILE A 108 2.60 -21.15 3.84
N LEU A 109 1.91 -20.75 2.75
CA LEU A 109 1.62 -19.35 2.47
C LEU A 109 0.77 -18.71 3.58
N ILE A 110 -0.26 -19.41 4.04
CA ILE A 110 -1.11 -18.95 5.15
C ILE A 110 -0.31 -18.87 6.46
N ARG A 111 0.62 -19.81 6.73
CA ARG A 111 1.48 -19.75 7.90
C ARG A 111 2.35 -18.50 7.87
N TYR A 112 3.01 -18.21 6.75
CA TYR A 112 3.87 -17.03 6.62
C TYR A 112 3.05 -15.73 6.64
N SER A 113 1.82 -15.76 6.10
CA SER A 113 0.87 -14.65 6.27
C SER A 113 0.56 -14.37 7.74
N LYS A 114 0.38 -15.40 8.57
CA LYS A 114 0.18 -15.24 10.01
C LYS A 114 1.42 -14.63 10.68
N TYR A 115 2.62 -15.08 10.31
CA TYR A 115 3.86 -14.49 10.83
C TYR A 115 4.01 -13.03 10.42
N PHE A 116 3.69 -12.66 9.17
CA PHE A 116 3.64 -11.27 8.73
C PHE A 116 2.70 -10.43 9.60
N ILE A 117 1.50 -10.92 9.89
CA ILE A 117 0.52 -10.21 10.72
C ILE A 117 1.03 -10.01 12.15
N TRP A 118 1.57 -11.06 12.78
CA TRP A 118 2.11 -10.95 14.14
C TRP A 118 3.35 -10.06 14.18
N PHE A 119 4.23 -10.15 13.20
CA PHE A 119 5.37 -9.24 13.07
C PHE A 119 4.89 -7.78 12.94
N THR A 120 3.89 -7.54 12.09
CA THR A 120 3.29 -6.19 11.93
C THR A 120 2.72 -5.68 13.26
N ILE A 121 2.01 -6.51 14.02
CA ILE A 121 1.46 -6.14 15.33
C ILE A 121 2.61 -5.71 16.27
N VAL A 122 3.66 -6.50 16.37
CA VAL A 122 4.82 -6.18 17.22
C VAL A 122 5.49 -4.89 16.76
N LEU A 123 5.73 -4.74 15.46
CA LEU A 123 6.38 -3.55 14.91
C LEU A 123 5.56 -2.30 15.14
N LEU A 124 4.24 -2.34 14.91
CA LEU A 124 3.35 -1.21 15.16
C LEU A 124 3.21 -0.89 16.66
N ALA A 125 3.29 -1.89 17.53
CA ALA A 125 3.31 -1.66 18.98
C ALA A 125 4.58 -0.92 19.41
N ILE A 126 5.75 -1.38 18.95
CA ILE A 126 7.03 -0.71 19.20
C ILE A 126 7.00 0.72 18.65
N GLU A 127 6.54 0.92 17.43
CA GLU A 127 6.37 2.22 16.79
C GLU A 127 5.47 3.15 17.60
N SER A 128 4.35 2.64 18.11
CA SER A 128 3.41 3.43 18.92
C SER A 128 4.00 3.82 20.27
N ILE A 129 4.71 2.91 20.95
CA ILE A 129 5.42 3.19 22.21
C ILE A 129 6.48 4.25 21.94
N TRP A 130 7.29 4.09 20.90
CA TRP A 130 8.33 5.06 20.55
C TRP A 130 7.75 6.47 20.36
N ARG A 131 6.70 6.62 19.58
CA ARG A 131 6.08 7.93 19.32
C ARG A 131 5.54 8.59 20.58
N ILE A 132 4.94 7.82 21.49
CA ILE A 132 4.41 8.33 22.75
C ILE A 132 5.55 8.80 23.68
N THR A 133 6.66 8.06 23.69
CA THR A 133 7.79 8.35 24.59
C THR A 133 8.78 9.38 24.04
N HIS A 134 8.78 9.65 22.73
CA HIS A 134 9.71 10.55 22.07
C HIS A 134 8.99 11.58 21.16
N PRO A 135 8.10 12.42 21.71
CA PRO A 135 7.41 13.43 20.92
C PRO A 135 8.39 14.50 20.42
N VAL A 136 8.19 14.98 19.19
CA VAL A 136 8.95 16.07 18.58
C VAL A 136 8.13 17.34 18.64
N PHE A 137 8.44 18.23 19.57
CA PHE A 137 7.66 19.45 19.78
C PHE A 137 8.03 20.58 18.82
N VAL A 138 9.30 20.72 18.45
CA VAL A 138 9.78 21.79 17.59
C VAL A 138 9.55 21.40 16.11
N ILE A 139 8.95 22.31 15.35
CA ILE A 139 8.73 22.13 13.91
C ILE A 139 10.06 22.34 13.19
N GLU A 140 10.52 21.31 12.47
CA GLU A 140 11.78 21.30 11.75
C GLU A 140 11.85 22.49 10.77
N GLY A 141 12.92 23.27 10.83
CA GLY A 141 13.11 24.48 9.98
C GLY A 141 12.33 25.72 10.39
N THR A 142 11.68 25.72 11.55
CA THR A 142 10.97 26.86 12.10
C THR A 142 11.29 27.03 13.60
N ASN A 143 11.05 28.24 14.15
CA ASN A 143 11.10 28.48 15.61
C ASN A 143 9.74 28.24 16.30
N LYS A 144 8.80 27.56 15.62
CA LYS A 144 7.45 27.30 16.16
C LYS A 144 7.44 25.98 16.93
N ASP A 145 6.72 25.98 18.08
CA ASP A 145 6.47 24.80 18.89
C ASP A 145 5.01 24.34 18.72
N TYR A 146 4.79 23.05 18.61
CA TYR A 146 3.45 22.47 18.54
C TYR A 146 2.62 22.70 19.81
N ARG A 147 3.28 22.96 20.96
CA ARG A 147 2.63 23.27 22.23
C ARG A 147 1.99 24.66 22.25
N ASP A 148 2.58 25.59 21.49
CA ASP A 148 2.14 26.99 21.44
C ASP A 148 0.97 27.22 20.47
N THR A 149 0.62 26.17 19.67
CA THR A 149 -0.43 26.26 18.68
C THR A 149 -1.61 25.37 19.10
N GLU A 150 -2.76 25.99 19.39
CA GLU A 150 -3.97 25.29 19.83
C GLU A 150 -4.38 24.21 18.83
N GLY A 151 -4.66 23.00 19.31
CA GLY A 151 -5.07 21.85 18.50
C GLY A 151 -3.95 21.17 17.67
N MET A 152 -2.69 21.64 17.78
CA MET A 152 -1.58 21.06 16.99
C MET A 152 -0.68 20.08 17.78
N LEU A 153 -0.90 19.91 19.07
CA LEU A 153 -0.06 19.05 19.91
C LEU A 153 0.05 17.61 19.41
N PHE A 154 -0.99 17.07 18.77
CA PHE A 154 -0.95 15.70 18.22
C PHE A 154 0.09 15.52 17.10
N TYR A 155 0.49 16.59 16.41
CA TYR A 155 1.54 16.52 15.39
C TYR A 155 2.91 16.20 15.98
N ALA A 156 3.17 16.60 17.24
CA ALA A 156 4.40 16.25 17.95
C ALA A 156 4.61 14.74 18.04
N TYR A 157 3.52 13.98 18.22
CA TYR A 157 3.54 12.51 18.23
C TYR A 157 3.52 11.92 16.83
N LYS A 158 2.92 12.61 15.88
CA LYS A 158 2.74 12.12 14.51
C LYS A 158 4.07 12.08 13.73
N PHE A 159 4.92 13.08 13.89
CA PHE A 159 6.19 13.18 13.20
C PHE A 159 7.36 12.48 13.90
N SER A 160 7.14 11.84 15.01
CA SER A 160 8.14 11.07 15.77
C SER A 160 8.25 9.59 15.35
N SER A 161 7.84 9.23 14.15
CA SER A 161 7.88 7.84 13.66
C SER A 161 9.31 7.35 13.40
N ILE A 162 9.61 6.09 13.79
CA ILE A 162 10.86 5.40 13.45
C ILE A 162 10.78 4.69 12.10
N MET A 163 9.58 4.31 11.68
CA MET A 163 9.36 3.59 10.43
C MET A 163 9.42 4.52 9.21
N PHE A 164 8.69 5.65 9.28
CA PHE A 164 8.54 6.61 8.19
C PHE A 164 8.67 8.03 8.74
N LYS A 165 8.80 9.02 7.85
CA LYS A 165 8.82 10.43 8.27
C LYS A 165 7.52 10.87 8.95
N ASP A 166 6.39 10.25 8.59
CA ASP A 166 5.05 10.60 9.05
C ASP A 166 4.27 9.30 9.39
N SER A 167 3.60 9.29 10.53
CA SER A 167 2.77 8.17 10.98
C SER A 167 1.57 7.85 10.08
N ASN A 168 1.23 8.72 9.13
CA ASN A 168 0.23 8.41 8.10
C ASN A 168 0.64 7.19 7.28
N PHE A 169 1.93 7.06 6.94
CA PHE A 169 2.44 5.87 6.22
C PHE A 169 2.42 4.62 7.09
N VAL A 170 2.65 4.79 8.41
CA VAL A 170 2.47 3.71 9.40
C VAL A 170 1.01 3.25 9.41
N GLY A 171 0.07 4.22 9.38
CA GLY A 171 -1.37 3.94 9.24
C GLY A 171 -1.71 3.15 7.99
N THR A 172 -1.13 3.49 6.83
CA THR A 172 -1.32 2.74 5.58
C THR A 172 -0.79 1.31 5.68
N TYR A 173 0.38 1.12 6.31
CA TYR A 173 0.92 -0.22 6.57
C TYR A 173 -0.02 -1.05 7.46
N GLY A 174 -0.51 -0.45 8.55
CA GLY A 174 -1.51 -1.07 9.42
C GLY A 174 -2.80 -1.43 8.70
N LEU A 175 -3.30 -0.54 7.80
CA LEU A 175 -4.49 -0.80 6.97
C LEU A 175 -4.30 -2.02 6.06
N VAL A 176 -3.17 -2.11 5.37
CA VAL A 176 -2.88 -3.25 4.49
C VAL A 176 -2.85 -4.55 5.31
N ALA A 177 -2.18 -4.57 6.45
CA ALA A 177 -2.15 -5.73 7.33
C ALA A 177 -3.53 -6.10 7.87
N PHE A 178 -4.33 -5.11 8.31
CA PHE A 178 -5.69 -5.31 8.79
C PHE A 178 -6.57 -5.95 7.72
N PHE A 179 -6.62 -5.37 6.52
CA PHE A 179 -7.48 -5.87 5.45
C PHE A 179 -6.96 -7.16 4.81
N TYR A 180 -5.65 -7.39 4.82
CA TYR A 180 -5.09 -8.67 4.44
C TYR A 180 -5.51 -9.78 5.41
N TYR A 181 -5.46 -9.53 6.73
CA TYR A 181 -5.97 -10.48 7.71
C TYR A 181 -7.48 -10.66 7.61
N TYR A 182 -8.23 -9.58 7.35
CA TYR A 182 -9.67 -9.64 7.11
C TYR A 182 -10.01 -10.53 5.91
N TYR A 183 -9.24 -10.42 4.81
CA TYR A 183 -9.32 -11.35 3.67
C TYR A 183 -9.11 -12.81 4.10
N LEU A 184 -8.03 -13.10 4.84
CA LEU A 184 -7.75 -14.45 5.32
C LEU A 184 -8.90 -15.00 6.18
N LYS A 185 -9.51 -14.16 7.00
CA LYS A 185 -10.66 -14.53 7.83
C LYS A 185 -11.93 -14.75 7.02
N LYS A 186 -12.25 -13.87 6.09
CA LYS A 186 -13.44 -13.97 5.24
C LYS A 186 -13.43 -15.26 4.41
N ASN A 187 -12.25 -15.69 3.97
CA ASN A 187 -12.04 -16.93 3.25
C ASN A 187 -11.78 -18.14 4.17
N ARG A 188 -12.00 -18.03 5.48
CA ARG A 188 -11.90 -19.11 6.48
C ARG A 188 -10.50 -19.73 6.62
N TYR A 189 -9.45 -19.06 6.20
CA TYR A 189 -8.05 -19.52 6.41
C TYR A 189 -7.58 -19.32 7.85
N VAL A 190 -8.23 -18.40 8.57
CA VAL A 190 -7.99 -18.12 10.00
C VAL A 190 -9.32 -17.98 10.74
N LYS A 191 -9.33 -18.32 12.05
CA LYS A 191 -10.56 -18.30 12.87
C LYS A 191 -10.62 -17.11 13.82
N SER A 192 -9.49 -16.71 14.43
CA SER A 192 -9.42 -15.71 15.50
C SER A 192 -9.79 -14.30 15.00
N ASN A 193 -10.43 -13.51 15.86
CA ASN A 193 -10.67 -12.07 15.66
C ASN A 193 -9.58 -11.21 16.33
N ILE A 194 -8.79 -11.80 17.23
CA ILE A 194 -7.84 -11.07 18.07
C ILE A 194 -6.89 -10.18 17.25
N PRO A 195 -6.22 -10.67 16.18
CA PRO A 195 -5.35 -9.81 15.38
C PRO A 195 -6.07 -8.62 14.73
N LEU A 196 -7.35 -8.76 14.32
CA LEU A 196 -8.11 -7.62 13.78
C LEU A 196 -8.33 -6.54 14.83
N ILE A 197 -8.70 -6.93 16.06
CA ILE A 197 -8.94 -6.00 17.15
C ILE A 197 -7.64 -5.28 17.49
N ILE A 198 -6.53 -6.02 17.65
CA ILE A 198 -5.22 -5.43 17.96
C ILE A 198 -4.75 -4.50 16.85
N LEU A 199 -4.83 -4.90 15.58
CA LEU A 199 -4.45 -4.05 14.45
C LEU A 199 -5.31 -2.80 14.37
N PHE A 200 -6.61 -2.88 14.63
CA PHE A 200 -7.48 -1.72 14.67
C PHE A 200 -7.06 -0.73 15.76
N LEU A 201 -6.81 -1.21 16.98
CA LEU A 201 -6.32 -0.37 18.08
C LEU A 201 -4.96 0.28 17.73
N LEU A 202 -4.04 -0.47 17.11
CA LEU A 202 -2.76 0.07 16.67
C LEU A 202 -2.92 1.10 15.54
N ILE A 203 -3.89 0.93 14.63
CA ILE A 203 -4.22 1.95 13.62
C ILE A 203 -4.73 3.23 14.29
N LEU A 204 -5.59 3.14 15.33
CA LEU A 204 -6.01 4.31 16.09
C LEU A 204 -4.81 5.05 16.71
N LEU A 205 -3.87 4.30 17.27
CA LEU A 205 -2.64 4.85 17.85
C LEU A 205 -1.71 5.51 16.81
N THR A 206 -1.87 5.27 15.51
CA THR A 206 -1.09 6.00 14.48
C THR A 206 -1.46 7.47 14.38
N LEU A 207 -2.60 7.90 14.92
CA LEU A 207 -3.17 9.23 14.79
C LEU A 207 -3.38 9.65 13.32
N SER A 208 -3.41 8.69 12.40
CA SER A 208 -3.70 8.91 10.98
C SER A 208 -5.21 8.96 10.76
N ARG A 209 -5.77 10.17 10.65
CA ARG A 209 -7.21 10.35 10.39
C ARG A 209 -7.67 9.59 9.15
N SER A 210 -6.87 9.64 8.08
CA SER A 210 -7.12 8.91 6.84
C SER A 210 -7.21 7.40 7.07
N ALA A 211 -6.27 6.80 7.80
CA ALA A 211 -6.28 5.38 8.09
C ALA A 211 -7.49 4.98 8.96
N ILE A 212 -7.78 5.77 10.00
CA ILE A 212 -8.89 5.51 10.92
C ILE A 212 -10.23 5.50 10.20
N ILE A 213 -10.49 6.51 9.35
CA ILE A 213 -11.75 6.63 8.58
C ILE A 213 -11.84 5.53 7.50
N THR A 214 -10.72 5.16 6.92
CA THR A 214 -10.69 4.12 5.86
C THR A 214 -11.18 2.76 6.35
N VAL A 215 -10.95 2.39 7.62
CA VAL A 215 -11.38 1.07 8.13
C VAL A 215 -12.90 0.88 8.03
N PRO A 216 -13.76 1.67 8.71
CA PRO A 216 -15.19 1.48 8.65
C PRO A 216 -15.74 1.68 7.23
N PHE A 217 -15.21 2.66 6.48
CA PHE A 217 -15.67 2.93 5.13
C PHE A 217 -15.39 1.77 4.16
N THR A 218 -14.20 1.16 4.25
CA THR A 218 -13.86 -0.02 3.45
C THR A 218 -14.71 -1.23 3.85
N ILE A 219 -14.92 -1.49 5.15
CA ILE A 219 -15.78 -2.59 5.61
C ILE A 219 -17.20 -2.41 5.04
N PHE A 220 -17.73 -1.19 5.08
CA PHE A 220 -19.02 -0.84 4.52
C PHE A 220 -19.07 -1.16 3.01
N ILE A 221 -18.12 -0.67 2.22
CA ILE A 221 -18.07 -0.95 0.78
C ILE A 221 -17.99 -2.46 0.50
N LEU A 222 -17.08 -3.18 1.19
CA LEU A 222 -16.93 -4.63 1.00
C LEU A 222 -18.19 -5.38 1.38
N TYR A 223 -18.91 -4.94 2.41
CA TYR A 223 -20.21 -5.50 2.79
C TYR A 223 -21.23 -5.29 1.68
N PHE A 224 -21.34 -4.06 1.15
CA PHE A 224 -22.23 -3.75 0.04
C PHE A 224 -21.93 -4.58 -1.22
N LEU A 225 -20.65 -4.76 -1.56
CA LEU A 225 -20.26 -5.57 -2.72
C LEU A 225 -20.62 -7.07 -2.59
N THR A 226 -20.87 -7.55 -1.37
CA THR A 226 -21.28 -8.95 -1.10
C THR A 226 -22.79 -9.16 -1.02
N LEU A 227 -23.55 -8.07 -0.84
CA LEU A 227 -25.01 -8.13 -0.78
C LEU A 227 -25.62 -8.23 -2.20
N LYS A 228 -26.74 -8.91 -2.31
CA LYS A 228 -27.68 -8.71 -3.43
C LYS A 228 -28.39 -7.38 -3.20
N ILE A 229 -27.75 -6.28 -3.60
CA ILE A 229 -28.22 -4.93 -3.30
C ILE A 229 -29.54 -4.68 -4.05
N ARG A 230 -30.60 -4.39 -3.31
CA ARG A 230 -31.79 -3.77 -3.85
C ARG A 230 -31.63 -2.23 -3.82
N LEU A 231 -32.26 -1.55 -4.75
CA LEU A 231 -32.15 -0.07 -4.91
C LEU A 231 -32.34 0.69 -3.58
N TYR A 232 -33.24 0.25 -2.73
CA TYR A 232 -33.50 0.91 -1.45
C TYR A 232 -32.32 0.89 -0.48
N HIS A 233 -31.46 -0.15 -0.49
CA HIS A 233 -30.26 -0.17 0.34
C HIS A 233 -29.26 0.90 -0.09
N ILE A 234 -29.17 1.16 -1.42
CA ILE A 234 -28.33 2.23 -1.96
C ILE A 234 -28.87 3.57 -1.50
N LEU A 235 -30.19 3.79 -1.65
CA LEU A 235 -30.85 5.04 -1.24
C LEU A 235 -30.66 5.32 0.26
N ILE A 236 -30.85 4.32 1.12
CA ILE A 236 -30.62 4.44 2.57
C ILE A 236 -29.14 4.76 2.85
N GLY A 237 -28.20 4.06 2.20
CA GLY A 237 -26.79 4.30 2.36
C GLY A 237 -26.37 5.71 1.95
N VAL A 238 -26.85 6.19 0.82
CA VAL A 238 -26.64 7.57 0.33
C VAL A 238 -27.24 8.59 1.30
N PHE A 239 -28.45 8.34 1.78
CA PHE A 239 -29.12 9.24 2.75
C PHE A 239 -28.34 9.34 4.06
N ILE A 240 -27.87 8.21 4.60
CA ILE A 240 -27.00 8.20 5.80
C ILE A 240 -25.70 8.97 5.56
N LEU A 241 -25.05 8.77 4.40
CA LEU A 241 -23.84 9.51 4.03
C LEU A 241 -24.08 11.01 3.94
N ILE A 242 -25.20 11.44 3.36
CA ILE A 242 -25.58 12.86 3.29
C ILE A 242 -25.79 13.42 4.69
N LEU A 243 -26.50 12.72 5.58
CA LEU A 243 -26.70 13.15 6.97
C LEU A 243 -25.38 13.30 7.71
N ILE A 244 -24.48 12.30 7.61
CA ILE A 244 -23.14 12.37 8.22
C ILE A 244 -22.38 13.57 7.66
N PHE A 245 -22.44 13.80 6.35
CA PHE A 245 -21.76 14.91 5.71
C PHE A 245 -22.27 16.26 6.22
N ILE A 246 -23.59 16.44 6.35
CA ILE A 246 -24.20 17.67 6.86
C ILE A 246 -23.77 17.96 8.31
N ILE A 247 -23.68 16.92 9.16
CA ILE A 247 -23.29 17.06 10.58
C ILE A 247 -21.79 17.33 10.72
N VAL A 248 -20.97 16.69 9.91
CA VAL A 248 -19.51 16.73 10.03
C VAL A 248 -18.89 17.89 9.23
N LEU A 249 -19.54 18.34 8.15
CA LEU A 249 -19.05 19.41 7.29
C LEU A 249 -18.71 20.71 8.04
N PRO A 250 -19.53 21.25 8.98
CA PRO A 250 -19.20 22.47 9.69
C PRO A 250 -17.95 22.34 10.57
N GLN A 251 -17.67 21.13 11.10
CA GLN A 251 -16.51 20.87 11.94
C GLN A 251 -15.22 20.71 11.10
N ILE A 252 -15.36 20.25 9.86
CA ILE A 252 -14.23 20.01 8.93
C ILE A 252 -13.96 21.23 8.06
N ALA A 253 -14.96 22.08 7.81
CA ALA A 253 -14.84 23.24 6.91
C ALA A 253 -13.71 24.21 7.31
N ASN A 254 -13.37 24.29 8.59
CA ASN A 254 -12.28 25.11 9.11
C ASN A 254 -10.98 24.34 9.34
N ASP A 255 -10.94 23.03 9.03
CA ASP A 255 -9.72 22.23 9.19
C ASP A 255 -8.76 22.50 8.02
N GLY A 256 -7.61 23.13 8.32
CA GLY A 256 -6.60 23.45 7.32
C GLY A 256 -6.10 22.23 6.54
N SER A 257 -6.10 21.02 7.14
CA SER A 257 -5.74 19.78 6.46
C SER A 257 -6.81 19.31 5.47
N PHE A 258 -8.07 19.62 5.71
CA PHE A 258 -9.17 19.36 4.76
C PHE A 258 -9.13 20.35 3.60
N LEU A 259 -9.01 21.63 3.92
CA LEU A 259 -8.92 22.71 2.91
C LEU A 259 -7.71 22.54 1.99
N SER A 260 -6.56 22.08 2.53
CA SER A 260 -5.37 21.82 1.72
C SER A 260 -5.60 20.80 0.60
N LYS A 261 -6.57 19.88 0.74
CA LYS A 261 -6.88 18.89 -0.30
C LYS A 261 -7.57 19.50 -1.50
N PHE A 262 -8.45 20.47 -1.30
CA PHE A 262 -9.06 21.25 -2.40
C PHE A 262 -8.01 22.11 -3.08
N ASN A 263 -7.14 22.76 -2.30
CA ASN A 263 -6.03 23.53 -2.84
C ASN A 263 -5.09 22.66 -3.69
N ILE A 264 -4.80 21.41 -3.28
CA ILE A 264 -4.02 20.46 -4.09
C ILE A 264 -4.70 20.19 -5.43
N LEU A 265 -6.01 19.97 -5.45
CA LEU A 265 -6.75 19.73 -6.69
C LEU A 265 -6.76 20.95 -7.61
N GLU A 266 -6.95 22.14 -7.06
CA GLU A 266 -6.89 23.42 -7.79
C GLU A 266 -5.51 23.65 -8.40
N LEU A 267 -4.45 23.53 -7.61
CA LEU A 267 -3.06 23.66 -8.10
C LEU A 267 -2.71 22.61 -9.15
N THR A 268 -3.21 21.40 -8.99
CA THR A 268 -3.08 20.34 -10.00
C THR A 268 -3.75 20.73 -11.30
N TRP A 269 -4.97 21.25 -11.24
CA TRP A 269 -5.70 21.71 -12.42
C TRP A 269 -4.97 22.86 -13.12
N LEU A 270 -4.48 23.85 -12.37
CA LEU A 270 -3.67 24.95 -12.90
C LEU A 270 -2.38 24.47 -13.56
N HIS A 271 -1.72 23.45 -12.96
CA HIS A 271 -0.54 22.82 -13.56
C HIS A 271 -0.89 22.14 -14.90
N LEU A 272 -1.98 21.34 -14.94
CA LEU A 272 -2.40 20.63 -16.16
C LEU A 272 -2.77 21.57 -17.31
N GLN A 273 -3.29 22.77 -17.02
CA GLN A 273 -3.57 23.80 -18.05
C GLN A 273 -2.31 24.42 -18.66
N LYS A 274 -1.18 24.39 -17.93
CA LYS A 274 0.07 25.05 -18.33
C LYS A 274 1.14 24.09 -18.80
N CYS A 275 1.02 22.80 -18.46
CA CYS A 275 2.02 21.78 -18.80
C CYS A 275 2.06 21.53 -20.31
N SER A 276 3.23 21.12 -20.80
CA SER A 276 3.39 20.65 -22.18
C SER A 276 2.67 19.31 -22.41
N LEU A 277 2.38 18.98 -23.67
CA LEU A 277 1.82 17.65 -24.01
C LEU A 277 2.74 16.49 -23.51
N PHE A 278 4.04 16.71 -23.53
CA PHE A 278 5.00 15.74 -23.03
C PHE A 278 4.83 15.52 -21.52
N GLU A 279 4.76 16.58 -20.72
CA GLU A 279 4.51 16.51 -19.29
C GLU A 279 3.12 15.93 -18.96
N PHE A 280 2.11 16.26 -19.75
CA PHE A 280 0.77 15.71 -19.59
C PHE A 280 0.74 14.18 -19.74
N PHE A 281 1.41 13.64 -20.76
CA PHE A 281 1.41 12.19 -21.02
C PHE A 281 2.44 11.42 -20.18
N LEU A 282 3.64 11.96 -19.98
CA LEU A 282 4.77 11.25 -19.33
C LEU A 282 5.06 11.72 -17.90
N GLY A 283 4.51 12.87 -17.49
CA GLY A 283 4.72 13.48 -16.20
C GLY A 283 5.99 14.33 -16.12
N VAL A 284 6.29 14.76 -14.88
CA VAL A 284 7.45 15.63 -14.58
C VAL A 284 8.58 14.89 -13.84
N GLY A 285 8.44 13.58 -13.69
CA GLY A 285 9.40 12.73 -12.97
C GLY A 285 9.02 12.48 -11.50
N PHE A 286 9.26 11.25 -11.04
CA PHE A 286 8.93 10.83 -9.67
C PHE A 286 9.62 11.72 -8.63
N GLY A 287 8.88 12.12 -7.58
CA GLY A 287 9.37 12.96 -6.49
C GLY A 287 9.38 14.46 -6.78
N ASN A 288 9.00 14.90 -7.99
CA ASN A 288 9.04 16.30 -8.39
C ASN A 288 7.73 17.08 -8.18
N THR A 289 6.67 16.44 -7.68
CA THR A 289 5.36 17.08 -7.47
C THR A 289 5.47 18.43 -6.77
N PHE A 290 6.23 18.49 -5.66
CA PHE A 290 6.41 19.73 -4.89
C PHE A 290 6.99 20.87 -5.72
N LYS A 291 7.93 20.59 -6.63
CA LYS A 291 8.56 21.60 -7.50
C LYS A 291 7.58 22.24 -8.49
N HIS A 292 6.53 21.48 -8.89
CA HIS A 292 5.60 21.90 -9.92
C HIS A 292 4.30 22.51 -9.39
N ILE A 293 3.82 22.04 -8.24
CA ILE A 293 2.59 22.59 -7.64
C ILE A 293 2.82 23.36 -6.33
N GLY A 294 4.07 23.48 -5.85
CA GLY A 294 4.44 24.24 -4.66
C GLY A 294 4.07 23.60 -3.32
N ILE A 295 3.35 22.50 -3.32
CA ILE A 295 2.94 21.74 -2.12
C ILE A 295 3.09 20.23 -2.36
N GLY A 296 3.22 19.46 -1.28
CA GLY A 296 3.16 18.00 -1.37
C GLY A 296 1.77 17.54 -1.77
N ALA A 297 1.65 16.70 -2.78
CA ALA A 297 0.34 16.32 -3.31
C ALA A 297 -0.55 15.54 -2.32
N HIS A 298 -0.02 14.93 -1.27
CA HIS A 298 -0.79 14.14 -0.28
C HIS A 298 -2.02 13.40 -0.85
N ASN A 299 -1.95 13.00 -2.13
CA ASN A 299 -2.97 12.28 -2.87
C ASN A 299 -2.29 11.37 -3.89
N LEU A 300 -2.50 10.07 -3.75
CA LEU A 300 -1.84 9.04 -4.57
C LEU A 300 -2.12 9.22 -6.07
N PHE A 301 -3.36 9.54 -6.43
CA PHE A 301 -3.76 9.69 -7.84
C PHE A 301 -3.17 10.96 -8.46
N VAL A 302 -3.22 12.08 -7.73
CA VAL A 302 -2.61 13.35 -8.14
C VAL A 302 -1.10 13.18 -8.29
N THR A 303 -0.44 12.52 -7.33
CA THR A 303 0.98 12.27 -7.40
C THR A 303 1.36 11.46 -8.64
N HIS A 304 0.64 10.34 -8.90
CA HIS A 304 0.90 9.56 -10.12
C HIS A 304 0.61 10.36 -11.39
N LEU A 305 -0.47 11.17 -11.41
CA LEU A 305 -0.81 11.99 -12.58
C LEU A 305 0.29 13.02 -12.89
N ILE A 306 0.79 13.73 -11.89
CA ILE A 306 1.82 14.76 -12.09
C ILE A 306 3.18 14.10 -12.37
N GLU A 307 3.59 13.10 -11.59
CA GLU A 307 4.94 12.54 -11.65
C GLU A 307 5.16 11.56 -12.80
N SER A 308 4.14 10.80 -13.19
CA SER A 308 4.25 9.80 -14.27
C SER A 308 3.26 10.04 -15.42
N GLY A 309 2.55 11.16 -15.41
CA GLY A 309 1.59 11.55 -16.44
C GLY A 309 0.37 10.64 -16.51
N VAL A 310 -0.50 10.92 -17.47
CA VAL A 310 -1.71 10.12 -17.71
C VAL A 310 -1.36 8.66 -18.01
N ILE A 311 -0.30 8.40 -18.77
CA ILE A 311 0.11 7.03 -19.13
C ILE A 311 0.53 6.25 -17.88
N GLY A 312 1.36 6.85 -17.01
CA GLY A 312 1.78 6.20 -15.76
C GLY A 312 0.62 5.95 -14.80
N LEU A 313 -0.31 6.91 -14.67
CA LEU A 313 -1.53 6.73 -13.88
C LEU A 313 -2.38 5.58 -14.45
N LEU A 314 -2.54 5.48 -15.76
CA LEU A 314 -3.25 4.37 -16.40
C LEU A 314 -2.57 3.02 -16.15
N PHE A 315 -1.24 2.95 -16.18
CA PHE A 315 -0.52 1.73 -15.80
C PHE A 315 -0.76 1.37 -14.33
N PHE A 316 -0.66 2.34 -13.41
CA PHE A 316 -0.95 2.10 -11.99
C PHE A 316 -2.36 1.55 -11.76
N LEU A 317 -3.36 2.13 -12.41
CA LEU A 317 -4.74 1.65 -12.34
C LEU A 317 -4.88 0.26 -12.99
N SER A 318 -4.27 0.03 -14.15
CA SER A 318 -4.34 -1.23 -14.89
C SER A 318 -3.73 -2.40 -14.10
N VAL A 319 -2.62 -2.17 -13.38
CA VAL A 319 -2.03 -3.14 -12.45
C VAL A 319 -3.08 -3.58 -11.41
N ASN A 320 -3.76 -2.64 -10.77
CA ASN A 320 -4.75 -2.94 -9.74
C ASN A 320 -6.00 -3.61 -10.30
N PHE A 321 -6.55 -3.14 -11.44
CA PHE A 321 -7.71 -3.74 -12.09
C PHE A 321 -7.43 -5.15 -12.63
N SER A 322 -6.23 -5.38 -13.18
CA SER A 322 -5.82 -6.71 -13.59
C SER A 322 -5.82 -7.69 -12.41
N LEU A 323 -5.32 -7.27 -11.25
CA LEU A 323 -5.34 -8.10 -10.05
C LEU A 323 -6.76 -8.38 -9.58
N ILE A 324 -7.67 -7.42 -9.62
CA ILE A 324 -9.08 -7.62 -9.27
C ILE A 324 -9.69 -8.74 -10.16
N LYS A 325 -9.43 -8.69 -11.45
CA LYS A 325 -9.87 -9.72 -12.41
C LYS A 325 -9.26 -11.10 -12.11
N HIS A 326 -7.96 -11.16 -11.88
CA HIS A 326 -7.24 -12.43 -11.73
C HIS A 326 -7.39 -13.06 -10.35
N THR A 327 -7.83 -12.32 -9.32
CA THR A 327 -8.07 -12.81 -7.95
C THR A 327 -9.54 -13.03 -7.63
N ARG A 328 -10.45 -13.04 -8.61
CA ARG A 328 -11.90 -13.11 -8.38
C ARG A 328 -12.39 -12.07 -7.37
N LYS A 329 -11.96 -10.83 -7.53
CA LYS A 329 -12.26 -9.68 -6.66
C LYS A 329 -11.63 -9.74 -5.26
N ASN A 330 -10.87 -10.79 -4.90
CA ASN A 330 -10.26 -10.88 -3.57
C ASN A 330 -9.19 -9.80 -3.33
N SER A 331 -8.54 -9.26 -4.37
CA SER A 331 -7.64 -8.11 -4.21
C SER A 331 -8.35 -6.82 -3.80
N LEU A 332 -9.69 -6.72 -3.93
CA LEU A 332 -10.46 -5.58 -3.46
C LEU A 332 -10.30 -5.34 -1.96
N PHE A 333 -10.04 -6.40 -1.17
CA PHE A 333 -9.73 -6.24 0.25
C PHE A 333 -8.51 -5.35 0.52
N LEU A 334 -7.60 -5.22 -0.45
CA LEU A 334 -6.43 -4.36 -0.33
C LEU A 334 -6.51 -3.10 -1.21
N THR A 335 -7.08 -3.23 -2.40
CA THR A 335 -7.15 -2.12 -3.36
C THR A 335 -8.08 -1.01 -2.88
N ILE A 336 -9.27 -1.35 -2.32
CA ILE A 336 -10.21 -0.34 -1.82
C ILE A 336 -9.60 0.48 -0.69
N PRO A 337 -9.05 -0.11 0.40
CA PRO A 337 -8.49 0.70 1.48
C PRO A 337 -7.27 1.51 1.03
N LEU A 338 -6.42 0.99 0.11
CA LEU A 338 -5.33 1.77 -0.44
C LEU A 338 -5.84 2.98 -1.23
N PHE A 339 -6.86 2.82 -2.05
CA PHE A 339 -7.41 3.91 -2.86
C PHE A 339 -8.09 4.98 -1.99
N ILE A 340 -8.86 4.58 -0.98
CA ILE A 340 -9.51 5.51 -0.06
C ILE A 340 -8.46 6.27 0.76
N SER A 341 -7.53 5.59 1.41
CA SER A 341 -6.45 6.23 2.17
C SER A 341 -5.55 7.06 1.26
N GLY A 342 -5.32 6.61 0.04
CA GLY A 342 -4.53 7.25 -1.00
C GLY A 342 -5.09 8.60 -1.47
N MET A 343 -6.38 8.87 -1.30
CA MET A 343 -6.96 10.21 -1.55
C MET A 343 -6.44 11.26 -0.56
N SER A 344 -5.82 10.84 0.52
CA SER A 344 -5.31 11.73 1.58
C SER A 344 -3.82 11.54 1.85
N LEU A 345 -3.18 10.62 1.17
CA LEU A 345 -1.77 10.29 1.35
C LEU A 345 -1.18 9.77 0.04
N ALA A 346 -0.03 10.29 -0.34
CA ALA A 346 0.78 9.75 -1.42
C ALA A 346 1.98 9.01 -0.83
N GLY A 347 2.23 7.79 -1.29
CA GLY A 347 3.38 7.00 -0.86
C GLY A 347 3.82 6.04 -1.95
N HIS A 348 5.12 6.02 -2.23
CA HIS A 348 5.73 5.15 -3.23
C HIS A 348 6.32 3.88 -2.63
N ALA A 349 6.62 3.87 -1.32
CA ALA A 349 7.19 2.74 -0.59
C ALA A 349 6.06 1.82 -0.06
N ILE A 350 5.42 1.06 -0.97
CA ILE A 350 4.28 0.19 -0.68
C ILE A 350 4.56 -1.28 -1.02
N SER A 351 5.80 -1.75 -0.83
CA SER A 351 6.21 -3.13 -1.07
C SER A 351 5.34 -4.17 -0.36
N PHE A 352 4.93 -3.89 0.89
CA PHE A 352 4.04 -4.73 1.68
C PHE A 352 2.65 -4.90 1.05
N TYR A 353 2.15 -3.87 0.37
CA TYR A 353 0.90 -3.95 -0.37
C TYR A 353 1.00 -4.95 -1.53
N TYR A 354 2.04 -4.80 -2.35
CA TYR A 354 2.26 -5.70 -3.48
C TYR A 354 2.64 -7.12 -3.05
N ALA A 355 3.35 -7.29 -1.91
CA ALA A 355 3.61 -8.60 -1.32
C ALA A 355 2.30 -9.32 -0.94
N CYS A 356 1.40 -8.63 -0.24
CA CYS A 356 0.10 -9.18 0.13
C CYS A 356 -0.80 -9.48 -1.09
N LEU A 357 -0.78 -8.63 -2.11
CA LEU A 357 -1.50 -8.88 -3.37
C LEU A 357 -0.96 -10.11 -4.11
N ALA A 358 0.36 -10.29 -4.14
CA ALA A 358 1.00 -11.47 -4.72
C ALA A 358 0.57 -12.76 -3.98
N LEU A 359 0.49 -12.73 -2.66
CA LEU A 359 0.00 -13.85 -1.85
C LEU A 359 -1.46 -14.17 -2.14
N ILE A 360 -2.34 -13.17 -2.20
CA ILE A 360 -3.74 -13.37 -2.59
C ILE A 360 -3.82 -14.04 -3.97
N TYR A 361 -3.04 -13.54 -4.92
CA TYR A 361 -3.00 -14.10 -6.28
C TYR A 361 -2.58 -15.57 -6.29
N VAL A 362 -1.50 -15.93 -5.60
CA VAL A 362 -0.97 -17.31 -5.58
C VAL A 362 -1.91 -18.25 -4.83
N ILE A 363 -2.45 -17.85 -3.68
CA ILE A 363 -3.43 -18.65 -2.92
C ILE A 363 -4.64 -18.96 -3.82
N GLN A 364 -5.21 -17.98 -4.50
CA GLN A 364 -6.36 -18.15 -5.39
C GLN A 364 -6.04 -19.01 -6.63
N ARG A 365 -4.80 -18.91 -7.15
CA ARG A 365 -4.35 -19.76 -8.25
C ARG A 365 -4.24 -21.22 -7.82
N ASN A 366 -3.67 -21.49 -6.65
CA ASN A 366 -3.53 -22.85 -6.12
C ASN A 366 -4.90 -23.49 -5.87
N GLU A 367 -5.88 -22.74 -5.37
CA GLU A 367 -7.25 -23.23 -5.19
C GLU A 367 -7.90 -23.66 -6.52
N ARG A 368 -7.71 -22.85 -7.59
CA ARG A 368 -8.26 -23.21 -8.90
C ARG A 368 -7.67 -24.51 -9.44
N LYS A 369 -6.37 -24.73 -9.27
CA LYS A 369 -5.72 -25.96 -9.68
C LYS A 369 -6.29 -27.16 -8.95
N ASN A 370 -6.52 -27.05 -7.64
CA ASN A 370 -7.09 -28.17 -6.86
C ASN A 370 -8.53 -28.50 -7.28
N ILE A 371 -9.36 -27.48 -7.62
CA ILE A 371 -10.72 -27.70 -8.09
C ILE A 371 -10.71 -28.40 -9.45
N SER A 372 -9.84 -27.99 -10.39
CA SER A 372 -9.76 -28.62 -11.71
C SER A 372 -9.30 -30.08 -11.65
N ILE A 373 -8.41 -30.44 -10.74
CA ILE A 373 -7.98 -31.84 -10.56
C ILE A 373 -9.12 -32.69 -10.02
N ASN A 374 -9.89 -32.21 -9.03
CA ASN A 374 -10.99 -32.94 -8.44
C ASN A 374 -12.23 -33.04 -9.35
N SER A 375 -12.36 -32.23 -10.39
CA SER A 375 -13.47 -32.30 -11.36
C SER A 375 -13.18 -33.28 -12.50
N HIS A 376 -11.99 -33.85 -12.58
CA HIS A 376 -11.60 -34.88 -13.54
C HIS A 376 -11.43 -36.27 -12.91
N LEU A 377 -11.63 -36.39 -11.60
CA LEU A 377 -11.76 -37.62 -10.85
C LEU A 377 -13.22 -37.95 -10.57
#